data_95b28d0b28f2f26315cdcaf9d0ce3629
#
_entry.id   95b28d0b28f2f26315cdcaf9d0ce3629
#
_cell.length_a   1.000
_cell.length_b   1.000
_cell.length_c   1.000
_cell.angle_alpha   90.00
_cell.angle_beta   90.00
_cell.angle_gamma   90.00
#
_symmetry.space_group_name_H-M   'P 1'
#
loop_
_entity.id
_entity.type
_entity.pdbx_description
1 polymer ?
#
loop_
_entity_poly.entity_id
_entity_poly.type
_entity_poly.pdbx_seq_one_letter_code
_entity_poly.pdbx_strand_id
1 'polypeptide(L)' 'MLKDTIYNWIQKTGELGNNPNLDDIMVKFSDDYEIKDIENALEELKQEGRISETDLCGILYYEAW' A
#
# COMPACT_ATOMS: atom_id res chain seq x y z
N MET A 1 4.92 -10.71 8.51
CA MET A 1 3.48 -10.48 8.45
C MET A 1 3.14 -9.64 7.25
N LEU A 2 1.97 -9.84 6.68
CA LEU A 2 1.56 -9.15 5.45
C LEU A 2 1.61 -7.62 5.59
N LYS A 3 1.13 -7.11 6.70
CA LYS A 3 1.09 -5.65 6.93
C LYS A 3 2.49 -5.03 6.83
N ASP A 4 3.47 -5.64 7.47
CA ASP A 4 4.84 -5.13 7.45
C ASP A 4 5.46 -5.27 6.06
N THR A 5 5.15 -6.36 5.36
CA THR A 5 5.62 -6.59 4.00
C THR A 5 5.10 -5.49 3.05
N ILE A 6 3.82 -5.17 3.14
CA ILE A 6 3.22 -4.11 2.35
C ILE A 6 3.83 -2.75 2.70
N TYR A 7 3.97 -2.46 3.98
CA TYR A 7 4.56 -1.20 4.44
C TYR A 7 5.98 -1.01 3.89
N ASN A 8 6.80 -2.05 4.01
CA ASN A 8 8.18 -1.98 3.54
C ASN A 8 8.25 -1.78 2.03
N TRP A 9 7.36 -2.43 1.29
CA TRP A 9 7.32 -2.28 -0.16
C TRP A 9 6.91 -0.88 -0.58
N ILE A 10 5.88 -0.31 0.08
CA ILE A 10 5.43 1.06 -0.19
C ILE A 10 6.55 2.05 0.11
N GLN A 11 7.23 1.87 1.25
CA GLN A 11 8.31 2.76 1.64
C GLN A 11 9.46 2.71 0.63
N LYS A 12 9.87 1.51 0.23
CA LYS A 12 10.96 1.33 -0.72
C LYS A 12 10.61 1.92 -2.09
N THR A 13 9.38 1.69 -2.55
CA THR A 13 8.92 2.21 -3.83
C THR A 13 8.89 3.74 -3.80
N GLY A 14 8.47 4.32 -2.69
CA GLY A 14 8.47 5.77 -2.51
C GLY A 14 9.88 6.37 -2.52
N GLU A 15 10.85 5.66 -1.95
CA GLU A 15 12.25 6.10 -1.95
C GLU A 15 12.81 6.16 -3.38
N LEU A 16 12.30 5.34 -4.28
CA LEU A 16 12.69 5.35 -5.69
C LEU A 16 12.01 6.47 -6.48
N GLY A 17 11.18 7.28 -5.83
CA GLY A 17 10.52 8.42 -6.44
C GLY A 17 9.15 8.12 -7.04
N ASN A 18 8.62 6.92 -6.82
CA ASN A 18 7.34 6.52 -7.37
C ASN A 18 6.42 6.04 -6.25
N ASN A 19 5.38 6.81 -5.93
CA ASN A 19 4.39 6.35 -4.97
C ASN A 19 3.48 5.33 -5.65
N PRO A 20 3.31 4.13 -5.06
CA PRO A 20 2.46 3.11 -5.67
C PRO A 20 0.99 3.48 -5.53
N ASN A 21 0.17 3.10 -6.51
CA ASN A 21 -1.27 3.25 -6.40
C ASN A 21 -1.87 1.92 -5.91
N LEU A 22 -3.18 1.92 -5.67
CA LEU A 22 -3.87 0.72 -5.18
C LEU A 22 -3.71 -0.45 -6.15
N ASP A 23 -3.82 -0.20 -7.46
CA ASP A 23 -3.67 -1.25 -8.46
C ASP A 23 -2.26 -1.86 -8.42
N ASP A 24 -1.23 -1.04 -8.24
CA ASP A 24 0.14 -1.53 -8.12
C ASP A 24 0.29 -2.46 -6.93
N ILE A 25 -0.30 -2.11 -5.80
CA ILE A 25 -0.25 -2.93 -4.60
C ILE A 25 -1.00 -4.25 -4.82
N MET A 26 -2.19 -4.19 -5.41
CA MET A 26 -2.98 -5.38 -5.68
C MET A 26 -2.25 -6.33 -6.63
N VAL A 27 -1.68 -5.82 -7.71
CA VAL A 27 -0.93 -6.63 -8.68
C VAL A 27 0.29 -7.27 -8.00
N LYS A 28 0.98 -6.52 -7.15
CA LYS A 28 2.20 -7.01 -6.49
C LYS A 28 1.89 -8.16 -5.53
N PHE A 29 0.81 -8.07 -4.78
CA PHE A 29 0.54 -9.00 -3.68
C PHE A 29 -0.58 -10.01 -3.93
N SER A 30 -1.38 -9.86 -5.00
CA SER A 30 -2.54 -10.72 -5.23
C SER A 30 -2.18 -12.17 -5.54
N ASP A 31 -0.96 -12.44 -6.01
CA ASP A 31 -0.53 -13.81 -6.29
C ASP A 31 -0.28 -14.60 -4.99
N ASP A 32 0.08 -13.93 -3.92
CA ASP A 32 0.44 -14.56 -2.66
C ASP A 32 -0.61 -14.39 -1.58
N TYR A 33 -1.49 -13.39 -1.70
CA TYR A 33 -2.46 -13.04 -0.67
C TYR A 33 -3.81 -12.71 -1.29
N GLU A 34 -4.88 -12.90 -0.53
CA GLU A 34 -6.21 -12.54 -0.97
C GLU A 34 -6.38 -11.02 -0.94
N ILE A 35 -7.20 -10.51 -1.87
CA ILE A 35 -7.47 -9.08 -1.97
C ILE A 35 -7.99 -8.51 -0.64
N LYS A 36 -8.87 -9.26 0.03
CA LYS A 36 -9.44 -8.84 1.31
C LYS A 36 -8.34 -8.66 2.37
N ASP A 37 -7.36 -9.53 2.40
CA ASP A 37 -6.25 -9.44 3.35
C ASP A 37 -5.38 -8.22 3.05
N ILE A 38 -5.15 -7.94 1.77
CA ILE A 38 -4.39 -6.76 1.36
C ILE A 38 -5.13 -5.48 1.77
N GLU A 39 -6.43 -5.41 1.52
CA GLU A 39 -7.24 -4.25 1.91
C GLU A 39 -7.23 -4.05 3.42
N ASN A 40 -7.37 -5.11 4.20
CA ASN A 40 -7.34 -5.03 5.66
C ASN A 40 -5.99 -4.51 6.15
N ALA A 41 -4.90 -4.99 5.56
CA ALA A 41 -3.56 -4.54 5.94
C ALA A 41 -3.37 -3.05 5.64
N LEU A 42 -3.83 -2.58 4.48
CA LEU A 42 -3.76 -1.16 4.14
C LEU A 42 -4.59 -0.30 5.10
N GLU A 43 -5.78 -0.77 5.46
CA GLU A 43 -6.64 -0.05 6.38
C GLU A 43 -5.98 0.06 7.76
N GLU A 44 -5.39 -1.01 8.26
CA GLU A 44 -4.69 -0.98 9.53
C GLU A 44 -3.49 -0.03 9.51
N LEU A 45 -2.72 -0.04 8.43
CA LEU A 45 -1.58 0.86 8.29
C LEU A 45 -2.02 2.32 8.28
N LYS A 46 -3.14 2.63 7.62
CA LYS A 46 -3.69 3.99 7.64
C LYS A 46 -4.11 4.41 9.04
N GLN A 47 -4.79 3.51 9.75
CA GLN A 47 -5.26 3.78 11.11
C GLN A 47 -4.11 4.00 12.09
N GLU A 48 -3.01 3.30 11.86
CA GLU A 48 -1.80 3.46 12.69
C GLU A 48 -0.99 4.70 12.33
N GLY A 49 -1.34 5.37 11.25
CA GLY A 49 -0.62 6.55 10.79
C GLY A 49 0.72 6.24 10.14
N ARG A 50 0.94 4.98 9.71
CA ARG A 50 2.19 4.56 9.07
C ARG A 50 2.20 4.82 7.58
N ILE A 51 1.03 4.88 6.95
CA ILE A 51 0.89 5.23 5.54
C ILE A 51 -0.19 6.29 5.38
N SER A 52 -0.11 7.04 4.29
CA SER A 52 -1.17 7.96 3.90
C SER A 52 -1.70 7.58 2.53
N GLU A 53 -2.97 7.91 2.30
CA GLU A 53 -3.68 7.64 1.06
C GLU A 53 -4.09 8.97 0.44
N THR A 54 -3.75 9.16 -0.83
CA THR A 54 -4.10 10.38 -1.56
C THR A 54 -4.89 10.03 -2.80
N ASP A 55 -6.06 10.64 -2.98
CA ASP A 55 -6.89 10.46 -4.15
C ASP A 55 -6.53 11.54 -5.18
N LEU A 56 -6.01 11.10 -6.34
CA LEU A 56 -5.70 11.99 -7.46
C LEU A 56 -6.46 11.50 -8.67
N CYS A 57 -7.48 12.26 -9.08
CA CYS A 57 -8.30 11.94 -10.25
C CYS A 57 -8.91 10.55 -10.19
N GLY A 58 -9.36 10.12 -9.00
CA GLY A 58 -9.97 8.81 -8.81
C GLY A 58 -8.99 7.65 -8.60
N ILE A 59 -7.68 7.95 -8.58
CA ILE A 59 -6.65 6.94 -8.35
C ILE A 59 -6.08 7.15 -6.94
N LEU A 60 -6.05 6.08 -6.16
CA LEU A 60 -5.54 6.13 -4.79
C LEU A 60 -4.05 5.82 -4.78
N TYR A 61 -3.25 6.78 -4.34
CA TYR A 61 -1.81 6.63 -4.18
C TYR A 61 -1.45 6.50 -2.70
N TYR A 62 -0.42 5.72 -2.41
CA TYR A 62 0.01 5.46 -1.03
C TYR A 62 1.44 5.92 -0.80
N GLU A 63 1.68 6.42 0.40
CA GLU A 63 3.00 6.88 0.82
C GLU A 63 3.26 6.36 2.23
N ALA A 64 4.45 5.81 2.48
CA ALA A 64 4.83 5.28 3.79
C ALA A 64 5.74 6.26 4.51
N TRP A 65 5.58 6.33 5.83
CA TRP A 65 6.36 7.23 6.67
C TRP A 65 7.49 6.53 7.41
#